data_e4daa9015e85f7338e9e8c7d95520c1d
#
_entry.id   e4daa9015e85f7338e9e8c7d95520c1d
#
_cell.length_a   1.000
_cell.length_b   1.000
_cell.length_c   1.000
_cell.angle_alpha   90.00
_cell.angle_beta   90.00
_cell.angle_gamma   90.00
#
_symmetry.space_group_name_H-M   'P 1'
#
loop_
_entity.id
_entity.type
_entity.pdbx_description
1 polymer ?
#
loop_
_entity_poly.entity_id
_entity_poly.type
_entity_poly.pdbx_seq_one_letter_code
_entity_poly.pdbx_strand_id
1 'polypeptide(L)'
;MQKIKVSLDYNTITVKQYVDFLNNEGNDIGQVSAIIGQSKDFVRQLTPEDMDKVINGFRDVIANPMANHQHKWNGYGFIPDINKISFGEWLDLDTNCKDFPKNLPKLLSILYRPISSEIGTKYKIEQYTSDHLSNAKDFESMPLSIANGALLFFSTIESELVTISLSYLEQQIQANLTKAMTMMEEELQQAN
;
A
#
# COMPACT_ATOMS: atom_id res chain seq x y z
N MET A 1 0.12 40.87 1.24
CA MET A 1 -0.14 39.49 0.75
C MET A 1 0.93 38.56 1.30
N GLN A 2 0.55 37.55 2.07
CA GLN A 2 1.49 36.59 2.63
C GLN A 2 1.85 35.57 1.55
N LYS A 3 3.12 35.49 1.16
CA LYS A 3 3.57 34.51 0.16
C LYS A 3 3.81 33.18 0.89
N ILE A 4 3.14 32.13 0.44
CA ILE A 4 3.38 30.76 0.91
C ILE A 4 4.31 30.09 -0.10
N LYS A 5 5.39 29.49 0.44
CA LYS A 5 6.24 28.61 -0.36
C LYS A 5 5.72 27.17 -0.18
N VAL A 6 5.09 26.62 -1.20
CA VAL A 6 4.67 25.22 -1.24
C VAL A 6 5.78 24.44 -1.94
N SER A 7 6.36 23.46 -1.25
CA SER A 7 7.28 22.51 -1.87
C SER A 7 6.46 21.32 -2.38
N LEU A 8 6.35 21.19 -3.68
CA LEU A 8 5.67 20.09 -4.35
C LEU A 8 6.73 19.12 -4.90
N ASP A 9 7.21 18.25 -4.03
CA ASP A 9 8.16 17.19 -4.37
C ASP A 9 7.63 15.87 -3.81
N TYR A 10 7.67 14.82 -4.62
CA TYR A 10 7.17 13.51 -4.26
C TYR A 10 7.80 12.93 -2.97
N ASN A 11 9.04 13.31 -2.67
CA ASN A 11 9.74 12.92 -1.44
C ASN A 11 9.31 13.73 -0.21
N THR A 12 8.61 14.84 -0.39
CA THR A 12 8.15 15.71 0.71
C THR A 12 6.63 15.65 0.90
N ILE A 13 5.88 15.26 -0.14
CA ILE A 13 4.44 15.02 -0.03
C ILE A 13 4.23 13.83 0.91
N THR A 14 3.35 14.00 1.89
CA THR A 14 3.02 12.95 2.86
C THR A 14 1.83 12.11 2.40
N VAL A 15 1.75 10.89 2.93
CA VAL A 15 0.58 10.01 2.76
C VAL A 15 -0.72 10.74 3.13
N LYS A 16 -0.72 11.51 4.24
CA LYS A 16 -1.88 12.30 4.65
C LYS A 16 -2.32 13.31 3.60
N GLN A 17 -1.39 14.11 3.07
CA GLN A 17 -1.72 15.10 2.05
C GLN A 17 -2.32 14.46 0.80
N TYR A 18 -1.78 13.33 0.38
CA TYR A 18 -2.29 12.57 -0.76
C TYR A 18 -3.70 12.03 -0.53
N VAL A 19 -3.92 11.37 0.59
CA VAL A 19 -5.24 10.80 0.95
C VAL A 19 -6.29 11.91 1.13
N ASP A 20 -5.94 13.00 1.83
CA ASP A 20 -6.84 14.12 2.05
C ASP A 20 -7.16 14.85 0.73
N PHE A 21 -6.19 14.98 -0.19
CA PHE A 21 -6.42 15.55 -1.51
C PHE A 21 -7.47 14.75 -2.29
N LEU A 22 -7.34 13.43 -2.33
CA LEU A 22 -8.26 12.56 -3.04
C LEU A 22 -9.65 12.50 -2.36
N ASN A 23 -9.71 12.54 -1.04
CA ASN A 23 -10.97 12.60 -0.30
C ASN A 23 -11.75 13.91 -0.53
N ASN A 24 -11.08 14.96 -1.00
CA ASN A 24 -11.69 16.25 -1.33
C ASN A 24 -11.88 16.46 -2.85
N GLU A 25 -11.95 15.38 -3.65
CA GLU A 25 -12.19 15.50 -5.08
C GLU A 25 -13.47 16.31 -5.38
N GLY A 26 -13.38 17.26 -6.32
CA GLY A 26 -14.45 18.20 -6.64
C GLY A 26 -14.62 19.37 -5.64
N ASN A 27 -13.76 19.48 -4.64
CA ASN A 27 -13.74 20.57 -3.65
C ASN A 27 -12.36 21.24 -3.62
N ASP A 28 -12.14 22.23 -4.47
CA ASP A 28 -10.85 22.91 -4.62
C ASP A 28 -10.31 23.49 -3.31
N ILE A 29 -11.18 24.11 -2.49
CA ILE A 29 -10.80 24.62 -1.17
C ILE A 29 -10.31 23.50 -0.27
N GLY A 30 -10.99 22.35 -0.27
CA GLY A 30 -10.59 21.17 0.48
C GLY A 30 -9.26 20.58 -0.03
N GLN A 31 -9.09 20.48 -1.34
CA GLN A 31 -7.87 20.01 -1.98
C GLN A 31 -6.65 20.88 -1.64
N VAL A 32 -6.79 22.21 -1.84
CA VAL A 32 -5.70 23.14 -1.51
C VAL A 32 -5.38 23.11 -0.02
N SER A 33 -6.40 23.10 0.85
CA SER A 33 -6.23 22.97 2.32
C SER A 33 -5.40 21.71 2.68
N ALA A 34 -5.68 20.57 2.05
CA ALA A 34 -4.95 19.31 2.24
C ALA A 34 -3.48 19.43 1.79
N ILE A 35 -3.24 20.02 0.62
CA ILE A 35 -1.89 20.16 0.05
C ILE A 35 -1.01 21.07 0.91
N ILE A 36 -1.52 22.26 1.29
CA ILE A 36 -0.71 23.27 1.97
C ILE A 36 -0.75 23.16 3.50
N GLY A 37 -1.59 22.28 4.05
CA GLY A 37 -1.74 22.09 5.50
C GLY A 37 -2.32 23.31 6.23
N GLN A 38 -3.11 24.16 5.53
CA GLN A 38 -3.73 25.36 6.10
C GLN A 38 -5.25 25.22 6.22
N SER A 39 -5.87 26.05 7.05
CA SER A 39 -7.32 26.04 7.24
C SER A 39 -8.06 26.42 5.95
N LYS A 40 -9.30 25.94 5.81
CA LYS A 40 -10.17 26.33 4.67
C LYS A 40 -10.43 27.82 4.62
N ASP A 41 -10.50 28.51 5.77
CA ASP A 41 -10.68 29.98 5.80
C ASP A 41 -9.46 30.73 5.28
N PHE A 42 -8.26 30.20 5.52
CA PHE A 42 -7.04 30.72 4.90
C PHE A 42 -7.08 30.53 3.37
N VAL A 43 -7.44 29.34 2.90
CA VAL A 43 -7.51 29.03 1.47
C VAL A 43 -8.50 29.92 0.73
N ARG A 44 -9.62 30.29 1.35
CA ARG A 44 -10.61 31.24 0.77
C ARG A 44 -10.07 32.64 0.52
N GLN A 45 -8.91 33.00 1.07
CA GLN A 45 -8.26 34.29 0.83
C GLN A 45 -7.25 34.24 -0.33
N LEU A 46 -6.99 33.06 -0.89
CA LEU A 46 -6.12 32.89 -2.06
C LEU A 46 -6.83 33.32 -3.32
N THR A 47 -6.05 33.71 -4.33
CA THR A 47 -6.60 33.97 -5.65
C THR A 47 -6.93 32.66 -6.37
N PRO A 48 -7.91 32.64 -7.30
CA PRO A 48 -8.16 31.45 -8.12
C PRO A 48 -6.92 30.95 -8.85
N GLU A 49 -6.08 31.86 -9.36
CA GLU A 49 -4.84 31.52 -10.05
C GLU A 49 -3.84 30.78 -9.13
N ASP A 50 -3.71 31.20 -7.86
CA ASP A 50 -2.83 30.54 -6.90
C ASP A 50 -3.38 29.16 -6.52
N MET A 51 -4.71 29.03 -6.39
CA MET A 51 -5.35 27.74 -6.14
C MET A 51 -5.10 26.76 -7.28
N ASP A 52 -5.31 27.20 -8.54
CA ASP A 52 -5.09 26.37 -9.72
C ASP A 52 -3.62 25.93 -9.83
N LYS A 53 -2.66 26.82 -9.55
CA LYS A 53 -1.23 26.48 -9.52
C LYS A 53 -0.91 25.38 -8.50
N VAL A 54 -1.49 25.47 -7.31
CA VAL A 54 -1.27 24.47 -6.25
C VAL A 54 -1.87 23.13 -6.65
N ILE A 55 -3.13 23.10 -7.12
CA ILE A 55 -3.82 21.86 -7.50
C ILE A 55 -3.13 21.20 -8.69
N ASN A 56 -2.84 21.95 -9.75
CA ASN A 56 -2.22 21.40 -10.95
C ASN A 56 -0.78 20.95 -10.67
N GLY A 57 0.00 21.73 -9.92
CA GLY A 57 1.34 21.33 -9.53
C GLY A 57 1.34 20.05 -8.68
N PHE A 58 0.37 19.87 -7.79
CA PHE A 58 0.23 18.63 -7.02
C PHE A 58 -0.16 17.45 -7.91
N ARG A 59 -1.13 17.64 -8.84
CA ARG A 59 -1.53 16.63 -9.81
C ARG A 59 -0.35 16.18 -10.69
N ASP A 60 0.46 17.12 -11.15
CA ASP A 60 1.64 16.83 -11.97
C ASP A 60 2.65 15.98 -11.20
N VAL A 61 2.87 16.26 -9.92
CA VAL A 61 3.78 15.48 -9.08
C VAL A 61 3.23 14.06 -8.85
N ILE A 62 1.96 13.91 -8.49
CA ILE A 62 1.40 12.56 -8.23
C ILE A 62 1.20 11.74 -9.51
N ALA A 63 1.10 12.37 -10.68
CA ALA A 63 1.05 11.69 -11.97
C ALA A 63 2.39 11.03 -12.37
N ASN A 64 3.50 11.47 -11.74
CA ASN A 64 4.83 10.93 -11.97
C ASN A 64 5.37 10.25 -10.69
N PRO A 65 4.85 9.07 -10.33
CA PRO A 65 5.13 8.44 -9.07
C PRO A 65 6.60 8.03 -8.96
N MET A 66 7.21 8.36 -7.84
CA MET A 66 8.54 7.88 -7.45
C MET A 66 8.39 6.82 -6.36
N ALA A 67 9.26 5.81 -6.41
CA ALA A 67 9.30 4.75 -5.42
C ALA A 67 10.68 4.72 -4.75
N ASN A 68 10.70 4.76 -3.43
CA ASN A 68 11.92 4.66 -2.62
C ASN A 68 11.67 3.64 -1.51
N HIS A 69 11.90 2.37 -1.82
CA HIS A 69 11.68 1.31 -0.83
C HIS A 69 12.67 1.45 0.33
N GLN A 70 12.14 1.57 1.53
CA GLN A 70 12.92 1.60 2.76
C GLN A 70 12.49 0.46 3.69
N HIS A 71 13.45 -0.34 4.12
CA HIS A 71 13.20 -1.44 5.07
C HIS A 71 12.83 -0.95 6.48
N LYS A 72 13.20 0.27 6.84
CA LYS A 72 12.89 0.86 8.15
C LYS A 72 12.40 2.29 7.98
N TRP A 73 11.41 2.66 8.77
CA TRP A 73 10.90 4.01 8.85
C TRP A 73 10.38 4.29 10.26
N ASN A 74 10.92 5.31 10.92
CA ASN A 74 10.45 5.85 12.19
C ASN A 74 10.17 4.80 13.29
N GLY A 75 11.11 3.86 13.49
CA GLY A 75 10.97 2.76 14.49
C GLY A 75 10.16 1.55 14.02
N TYR A 76 9.62 1.59 12.83
CA TYR A 76 8.92 0.50 12.16
C TYR A 76 9.85 -0.21 11.17
N GLY A 77 9.73 -1.53 11.08
CA GLY A 77 10.39 -2.37 10.09
C GLY A 77 9.40 -2.92 9.09
N PHE A 78 9.77 -2.88 7.80
CA PHE A 78 9.00 -3.52 6.73
C PHE A 78 9.04 -5.03 6.90
N ILE A 79 7.97 -5.74 6.52
CA ILE A 79 7.90 -7.20 6.57
C ILE A 79 9.12 -7.81 5.85
N PRO A 80 9.99 -8.56 6.55
CA PRO A 80 11.24 -9.05 5.96
C PRO A 80 11.04 -10.21 4.98
N ASP A 81 9.93 -10.93 5.11
CA ASP A 81 9.60 -12.10 4.28
C ASP A 81 8.08 -12.20 4.14
N ILE A 82 7.58 -11.80 3.00
CA ILE A 82 6.14 -11.78 2.73
C ILE A 82 5.54 -13.18 2.58
N ASN A 83 6.35 -14.19 2.27
CA ASN A 83 5.88 -15.58 2.21
C ASN A 83 5.52 -16.13 3.61
N LYS A 84 5.85 -15.38 4.65
CA LYS A 84 5.56 -15.73 6.06
C LYS A 84 4.47 -14.87 6.68
N ILE A 85 3.73 -14.12 5.87
CA ILE A 85 2.57 -13.38 6.38
C ILE A 85 1.52 -14.38 6.89
N SER A 86 0.89 -14.04 8.01
CA SER A 86 -0.20 -14.85 8.55
C SER A 86 -1.48 -14.65 7.70
N PHE A 87 -2.41 -15.60 7.82
CA PHE A 87 -3.72 -15.45 7.17
C PHE A 87 -4.47 -14.18 7.60
N GLY A 88 -4.33 -13.80 8.89
CA GLY A 88 -4.91 -12.55 9.39
C GLY A 88 -4.33 -11.30 8.73
N GLU A 89 -3.00 -11.25 8.57
CA GLU A 89 -2.33 -10.16 7.83
C GLU A 89 -2.83 -10.06 6.39
N TRP A 90 -2.89 -11.21 5.71
CA TRP A 90 -3.36 -11.26 4.33
C TRP A 90 -4.82 -10.78 4.22
N LEU A 91 -5.70 -11.22 5.11
CA LEU A 91 -7.11 -10.81 5.13
C LEU A 91 -7.26 -9.30 5.35
N ASP A 92 -6.47 -8.73 6.27
CA ASP A 92 -6.51 -7.30 6.56
C ASP A 92 -5.91 -6.47 5.42
N LEU A 93 -4.88 -6.96 4.73
CA LEU A 93 -4.36 -6.36 3.50
C LEU A 93 -5.43 -6.36 2.40
N ASP A 94 -6.03 -7.50 2.08
CA ASP A 94 -7.09 -7.62 1.06
C ASP A 94 -8.27 -6.69 1.36
N THR A 95 -8.72 -6.68 2.62
CA THR A 95 -9.83 -5.84 3.05
C THR A 95 -9.53 -4.36 2.87
N ASN A 96 -8.33 -3.90 3.26
CA ASN A 96 -7.97 -2.50 3.18
C ASN A 96 -7.57 -2.04 1.77
N CYS A 97 -7.15 -2.96 0.89
CA CYS A 97 -6.91 -2.64 -0.52
C CYS A 97 -8.18 -2.24 -1.27
N LYS A 98 -9.36 -2.71 -0.86
CA LYS A 98 -10.64 -2.40 -1.52
C LYS A 98 -11.00 -0.91 -1.48
N ASP A 99 -10.59 -0.22 -0.44
CA ASP A 99 -10.79 1.22 -0.27
C ASP A 99 -9.51 2.04 -0.50
N PHE A 100 -8.63 1.55 -1.37
CA PHE A 100 -7.46 2.32 -1.79
C PHE A 100 -7.92 3.57 -2.59
N PRO A 101 -7.34 4.76 -2.39
CA PRO A 101 -6.19 5.04 -1.51
C PRO A 101 -6.55 5.49 -0.08
N LYS A 102 -7.84 5.52 0.30
CA LYS A 102 -8.29 6.01 1.63
C LYS A 102 -7.64 5.26 2.78
N ASN A 103 -7.50 3.95 2.60
CA ASN A 103 -6.91 3.05 3.61
C ASN A 103 -5.38 2.92 3.49
N LEU A 104 -4.70 3.75 2.68
CA LEU A 104 -3.24 3.69 2.54
C LEU A 104 -2.49 3.70 3.88
N PRO A 105 -2.82 4.56 4.88
CA PRO A 105 -2.16 4.49 6.18
C PRO A 105 -2.32 3.14 6.90
N LYS A 106 -3.48 2.49 6.77
CA LYS A 106 -3.73 1.17 7.36
C LYS A 106 -2.93 0.08 6.64
N LEU A 107 -2.87 0.10 5.31
CA LEU A 107 -2.03 -0.82 4.54
C LEU A 107 -0.57 -0.71 4.97
N LEU A 108 -0.07 0.51 5.15
CA LEU A 108 1.29 0.73 5.62
C LEU A 108 1.49 0.21 7.05
N SER A 109 0.51 0.32 7.94
CA SER A 109 0.60 -0.20 9.31
C SER A 109 0.59 -1.75 9.38
N ILE A 110 0.08 -2.42 8.36
CA ILE A 110 0.21 -3.88 8.23
C ILE A 110 1.61 -4.24 7.72
N LEU A 111 2.08 -3.54 6.68
CA LEU A 111 3.37 -3.81 6.03
C LEU A 111 4.57 -3.39 6.89
N TYR A 112 4.44 -2.37 7.71
CA TYR A 112 5.44 -1.89 8.65
C TYR A 112 4.98 -2.10 10.08
N ARG A 113 5.76 -2.83 10.87
CA ARG A 113 5.45 -3.12 12.28
C ARG A 113 6.55 -2.61 13.20
N PRO A 114 6.25 -2.33 14.47
CA PRO A 114 7.25 -1.93 15.44
C PRO A 114 8.43 -2.90 15.44
N ILE A 115 9.64 -2.37 15.47
CA ILE A 115 10.87 -3.18 15.59
C ILE A 115 11.01 -3.64 17.03
N SER A 116 10.93 -4.96 17.26
CA SER A 116 11.08 -5.56 18.60
C SER A 116 12.54 -5.75 19.01
N SER A 117 13.44 -5.95 18.05
CA SER A 117 14.88 -6.05 18.29
C SER A 117 15.66 -5.74 17.01
N GLU A 118 16.87 -5.18 17.20
CA GLU A 118 17.76 -4.83 16.10
C GLU A 118 19.21 -5.18 16.46
N ILE A 119 19.93 -5.82 15.51
CA ILE A 119 21.36 -6.14 15.64
C ILE A 119 22.03 -5.83 14.29
N GLY A 120 22.81 -4.77 14.26
CA GLY A 120 23.46 -4.26 13.05
C GLY A 120 22.42 -3.84 12.00
N THR A 121 22.44 -4.47 10.83
CA THR A 121 21.46 -4.21 9.75
C THR A 121 20.22 -5.09 9.80
N LYS A 122 20.22 -6.11 10.65
CA LYS A 122 19.10 -7.08 10.79
C LYS A 122 18.15 -6.61 11.89
N TYR A 123 16.86 -6.73 11.64
CA TYR A 123 15.83 -6.41 12.63
C TYR A 123 14.79 -7.53 12.70
N LYS A 124 14.09 -7.58 13.83
CA LYS A 124 12.85 -8.36 14.00
C LYS A 124 11.72 -7.37 14.26
N ILE A 125 10.58 -7.65 13.69
CA ILE A 125 9.35 -6.92 13.91
C ILE A 125 8.44 -7.69 14.86
N GLU A 126 7.50 -7.00 15.47
CA GLU A 126 6.47 -7.64 16.29
C GLU A 126 5.61 -8.60 15.47
N GLN A 127 5.09 -9.63 16.13
CA GLN A 127 4.11 -10.50 15.48
C GLN A 127 2.83 -9.72 15.19
N TYR A 128 2.23 -9.97 14.02
CA TYR A 128 1.02 -9.28 13.62
C TYR A 128 -0.16 -9.56 14.56
N THR A 129 -0.86 -8.49 14.91
CA THR A 129 -2.20 -8.51 15.51
C THR A 129 -3.03 -7.40 14.87
N SER A 130 -4.34 -7.52 14.88
CA SER A 130 -5.25 -6.48 14.35
C SER A 130 -5.09 -5.11 15.05
N ASP A 131 -4.52 -5.08 16.25
CA ASP A 131 -4.23 -3.84 16.97
C ASP A 131 -3.23 -2.95 16.24
N HIS A 132 -2.38 -3.52 15.36
CA HIS A 132 -1.46 -2.75 14.54
C HIS A 132 -2.15 -1.78 13.58
N LEU A 133 -3.41 -2.02 13.23
CA LEU A 133 -4.22 -1.07 12.45
C LEU A 133 -4.41 0.28 13.16
N SER A 134 -4.32 0.32 14.49
CA SER A 134 -4.36 1.55 15.27
C SER A 134 -3.15 2.45 15.04
N ASN A 135 -2.03 1.88 14.57
CA ASN A 135 -0.80 2.61 14.22
C ASN A 135 -0.91 3.36 12.88
N ALA A 136 -2.01 3.21 12.15
CA ALA A 136 -2.21 3.87 10.84
C ALA A 136 -1.90 5.37 10.87
N LYS A 137 -2.21 6.05 11.98
CA LYS A 137 -1.96 7.49 12.14
C LYS A 137 -0.48 7.85 12.07
N ASP A 138 0.41 6.98 12.51
CA ASP A 138 1.86 7.23 12.48
C ASP A 138 2.37 7.31 11.03
N PHE A 139 1.73 6.58 10.12
CA PHE A 139 2.07 6.55 8.69
C PHE A 139 1.51 7.73 7.89
N GLU A 140 0.65 8.55 8.45
CA GLU A 140 0.14 9.76 7.80
C GLU A 140 1.27 10.74 7.42
N SER A 141 2.35 10.77 8.21
CA SER A 141 3.51 11.62 7.98
C SER A 141 4.58 11.01 7.07
N MET A 142 4.41 9.73 6.66
CA MET A 142 5.36 9.05 5.78
C MET A 142 5.42 9.75 4.42
N PRO A 143 6.62 10.00 3.86
CA PRO A 143 6.77 10.46 2.49
C PRO A 143 6.13 9.51 1.49
N LEU A 144 5.41 10.05 0.51
CA LEU A 144 4.68 9.26 -0.48
C LEU A 144 5.61 8.38 -1.32
N SER A 145 6.85 8.79 -1.54
CA SER A 145 7.87 7.99 -2.22
C SER A 145 8.19 6.68 -1.48
N ILE A 146 8.24 6.72 -0.14
CA ILE A 146 8.49 5.54 0.69
C ILE A 146 7.25 4.63 0.67
N ALA A 147 6.06 5.20 0.84
CA ALA A 147 4.80 4.46 0.76
C ALA A 147 4.66 3.72 -0.58
N ASN A 148 4.94 4.40 -1.70
CA ASN A 148 4.93 3.79 -3.01
C ASN A 148 5.97 2.68 -3.16
N GLY A 149 7.17 2.86 -2.61
CA GLY A 149 8.18 1.81 -2.60
C GLY A 149 7.70 0.54 -1.92
N ALA A 150 7.02 0.67 -0.78
CA ALA A 150 6.42 -0.44 -0.06
C ALA A 150 5.30 -1.12 -0.86
N LEU A 151 4.41 -0.34 -1.48
CA LEU A 151 3.29 -0.87 -2.27
C LEU A 151 3.77 -1.59 -3.54
N LEU A 152 4.75 -1.05 -4.25
CA LEU A 152 5.32 -1.70 -5.42
C LEU A 152 6.00 -3.02 -5.06
N PHE A 153 6.74 -3.05 -3.96
CA PHE A 153 7.33 -4.28 -3.48
C PHE A 153 6.25 -5.32 -3.16
N PHE A 154 5.17 -4.90 -2.46
CA PHE A 154 4.05 -5.78 -2.15
C PHE A 154 3.35 -6.28 -3.41
N SER A 155 3.03 -5.42 -4.38
CA SER A 155 2.33 -5.81 -5.61
C SER A 155 3.15 -6.76 -6.49
N THR A 156 4.46 -6.62 -6.50
CA THR A 156 5.36 -7.53 -7.23
C THR A 156 5.26 -8.93 -6.66
N ILE A 157 5.23 -9.05 -5.33
CA ILE A 157 5.16 -10.35 -4.66
C ILE A 157 3.75 -10.94 -4.73
N GLU A 158 2.70 -10.12 -4.65
CA GLU A 158 1.33 -10.59 -4.84
C GLU A 158 1.16 -11.25 -6.22
N SER A 159 1.72 -10.65 -7.27
CA SER A 159 1.70 -11.24 -8.61
C SER A 159 2.49 -12.55 -8.71
N GLU A 160 3.61 -12.68 -8.01
CA GLU A 160 4.38 -13.93 -7.92
C GLU A 160 3.61 -15.01 -7.16
N LEU A 161 2.94 -14.67 -6.03
CA LEU A 161 2.12 -15.61 -5.26
C LEU A 161 0.92 -16.11 -6.06
N VAL A 162 0.24 -15.25 -6.82
CA VAL A 162 -0.84 -15.66 -7.72
C VAL A 162 -0.33 -16.63 -8.77
N THR A 163 0.83 -16.38 -9.37
CA THR A 163 1.44 -17.27 -10.37
C THR A 163 1.80 -18.62 -9.78
N ILE A 164 2.39 -18.67 -8.58
CA ILE A 164 2.72 -19.90 -7.87
C ILE A 164 1.44 -20.68 -7.52
N SER A 165 0.41 -20.00 -7.04
CA SER A 165 -0.87 -20.63 -6.69
C SER A 165 -1.57 -21.23 -7.90
N LEU A 166 -1.56 -20.55 -9.03
CA LEU A 166 -2.12 -21.07 -10.29
C LEU A 166 -1.35 -22.30 -10.77
N SER A 167 -0.02 -22.27 -10.76
CA SER A 167 0.80 -23.41 -11.16
C SER A 167 0.58 -24.64 -10.26
N TYR A 168 0.39 -24.42 -8.96
CA TYR A 168 0.07 -25.50 -8.01
C TYR A 168 -1.32 -26.09 -8.30
N LEU A 169 -2.33 -25.27 -8.57
CA LEU A 169 -3.68 -25.74 -8.91
C LEU A 169 -3.67 -26.53 -10.23
N GLU A 170 -2.94 -26.07 -11.25
CA GLU A 170 -2.76 -26.78 -12.51
C GLU A 170 -2.13 -28.16 -12.28
N GLN A 171 -1.10 -28.27 -11.47
CA GLN A 171 -0.47 -29.56 -11.12
C GLN A 171 -1.44 -30.49 -10.38
N GLN A 172 -2.25 -29.98 -9.44
CA GLN A 172 -3.27 -30.77 -8.74
C GLN A 172 -4.36 -31.28 -9.69
N ILE A 173 -4.83 -30.45 -10.61
CA ILE A 173 -5.83 -30.83 -11.64
C ILE A 173 -5.25 -31.93 -12.51
N GLN A 174 -4.01 -31.80 -13.00
CA GLN A 174 -3.36 -32.81 -13.83
C GLN A 174 -3.19 -34.15 -13.09
N ALA A 175 -2.75 -34.11 -11.83
CA ALA A 175 -2.61 -35.31 -11.01
C ALA A 175 -3.96 -36.04 -10.80
N ASN A 176 -5.03 -35.29 -10.54
CA ASN A 176 -6.37 -35.84 -10.37
C ASN A 176 -6.93 -36.42 -11.67
N LEU A 177 -6.72 -35.79 -12.81
CA LEU A 177 -7.11 -36.30 -14.13
C LEU A 177 -6.38 -37.60 -14.46
N THR A 178 -5.05 -37.64 -14.24
CA THR A 178 -4.26 -38.87 -14.47
C THR A 178 -4.77 -40.02 -13.61
N LYS A 179 -5.05 -39.75 -12.31
CA LYS A 179 -5.60 -40.77 -11.42
C LYS A 179 -6.98 -41.28 -11.87
N ALA A 180 -7.85 -40.37 -12.29
CA ALA A 180 -9.17 -40.75 -12.80
C ALA A 180 -9.09 -41.59 -14.09
N MET A 181 -8.18 -41.23 -15.00
CA MET A 181 -7.96 -42.01 -16.24
C MET A 181 -7.43 -43.41 -15.92
N THR A 182 -6.46 -43.55 -15.01
CA THR A 182 -5.93 -44.86 -14.58
C THR A 182 -7.04 -45.75 -13.98
N MET A 183 -7.90 -45.19 -13.13
CA MET A 183 -9.01 -45.93 -12.54
C MET A 183 -10.03 -46.39 -13.61
N MET A 184 -10.32 -45.55 -14.59
CA MET A 184 -11.22 -45.93 -15.70
C MET A 184 -10.60 -47.04 -16.58
N GLU A 185 -9.29 -47.00 -16.84
CA GLU A 185 -8.60 -48.07 -17.59
C GLU A 185 -8.61 -49.40 -16.83
N GLU A 186 -8.39 -49.37 -15.51
CA GLU A 186 -8.48 -50.56 -14.67
C GLU A 186 -9.90 -51.19 -14.65
N GLU A 187 -10.93 -50.35 -14.53
CA GLU A 187 -12.33 -50.82 -14.59
C GLU A 187 -12.69 -51.41 -15.96
N LEU A 188 -12.23 -50.85 -17.06
CA LEU A 188 -12.42 -51.39 -18.42
C LEU A 188 -11.73 -52.75 -18.63
N GLN A 189 -10.55 -52.94 -18.02
CA GLN A 189 -9.82 -54.22 -18.08
C GLN A 189 -10.45 -55.32 -17.23
N GLN A 190 -11.19 -54.99 -16.17
CA GLN A 190 -11.90 -55.97 -15.32
C GLN A 190 -13.25 -56.37 -15.90
N ALA A 191 -13.78 -55.60 -16.85
CA ALA A 191 -15.09 -55.85 -17.47
C ALA A 191 -14.99 -56.71 -18.75
N ASN A 192 -13.81 -57.07 -19.23
CA ASN A 192 -13.54 -57.94 -20.38
C ASN A 192 -12.96 -59.26 -19.92
#